data_be2b62994ec0280a7888e2f238372b8f
#
_entry.id   be2b62994ec0280a7888e2f238372b8f
#
_cell.length_a   1.000
_cell.length_b   1.000
_cell.length_c   1.000
_cell.angle_alpha   90.00
_cell.angle_beta   90.00
_cell.angle_gamma   90.00
#
_symmetry.space_group_name_H-M   'P 1'
#
loop_
_entity.id
_entity.type
_entity.pdbx_description
1 polymer ?
#
loop_
_entity_poly.entity_id
_entity_poly.type
_entity_poly.pdbx_seq_one_letter_code
_entity_poly.pdbx_strand_id
1 'polypeptide(L)'
;KGEKNMETITDLIKGVSVPRMVKIREVFDDTHIPVNMIADMVNAELSREALGGQVKPGMRIAITCGSRGMSNNAVMAKAIVDFVKSKDAEPYIVPAMGSHGGATAEGQLQILKDYGITEEAMGCPIKSSMDTVQIGLSGVRHQPVFMDKNASEADGIILFNRIKPHTSFRGPYESGLMKMMAIGLGKQKGAESIHHQSPAIMHELIEEYGRTFIDNVPIIGGIAVIENAYDETYLIKGLTPQEIITEEPKLKELSYKTIAHILFDKCDVLVVDKIGKNISGDGMDPNISGRFVLPQYCSGGIQAEKCVILDITDETHGNAQGVGLAEVTTRRLVNRMKLEMTYPTGVTNTFLHLMKIPMIMDNDREALQLALCCCPEAEDQNNMKMIRIPDTAHIEYIEISEGLLPLAKENPNIEILTEPYDLPFDENGNLF
;
A
#
# COMPACT_ATOMS: atom_id res chain seq x y z
N LYS A 1 -39.40 -28.19 -34.99
CA LYS A 1 -38.02 -27.86 -34.53
C LYS A 1 -38.23 -27.17 -33.23
N GLY A 2 -38.00 -27.89 -32.08
CA GLY A 2 -38.13 -27.29 -30.78
C GLY A 2 -37.04 -26.22 -30.63
N GLU A 3 -37.44 -25.02 -30.24
CA GLU A 3 -36.51 -24.02 -29.73
C GLU A 3 -35.78 -24.63 -28.51
N LYS A 4 -34.48 -24.89 -28.65
CA LYS A 4 -33.67 -25.17 -27.47
C LYS A 4 -33.72 -23.89 -26.63
N ASN A 5 -34.39 -23.92 -25.47
CA ASN A 5 -34.26 -22.87 -24.48
C ASN A 5 -32.76 -22.68 -24.22
N MET A 6 -32.29 -21.45 -24.35
CA MET A 6 -30.93 -21.11 -24.02
C MET A 6 -30.78 -21.26 -22.51
N GLU A 7 -29.86 -22.11 -22.05
CA GLU A 7 -29.58 -22.26 -20.62
C GLU A 7 -29.14 -20.92 -20.04
N THR A 8 -29.74 -20.58 -18.91
CA THR A 8 -29.33 -19.40 -18.16
C THR A 8 -28.01 -19.67 -17.44
N ILE A 9 -27.26 -18.61 -17.05
CA ILE A 9 -26.04 -18.78 -16.27
C ILE A 9 -26.31 -19.54 -14.96
N THR A 10 -27.43 -19.24 -14.29
CA THR A 10 -27.85 -19.91 -13.07
C THR A 10 -28.04 -21.42 -13.30
N ASP A 11 -28.59 -21.84 -14.46
CA ASP A 11 -28.72 -23.27 -14.80
C ASP A 11 -27.39 -23.99 -14.96
N LEU A 12 -26.36 -23.27 -15.46
CA LEU A 12 -25.01 -23.81 -15.64
C LEU A 12 -24.27 -24.05 -14.33
N ILE A 13 -24.50 -23.21 -13.32
CA ILE A 13 -23.75 -23.23 -12.06
C ILE A 13 -24.49 -23.83 -10.88
N LYS A 14 -25.82 -24.05 -10.96
CA LYS A 14 -26.66 -24.53 -9.84
C LYS A 14 -26.21 -25.86 -9.23
N GLY A 15 -25.48 -26.71 -9.98
CA GLY A 15 -24.93 -27.98 -9.51
C GLY A 15 -23.57 -27.85 -8.81
N VAL A 16 -22.95 -26.67 -8.80
CA VAL A 16 -21.65 -26.46 -8.21
C VAL A 16 -21.81 -26.29 -6.70
N SER A 17 -21.17 -27.15 -5.92
CA SER A 17 -21.17 -27.06 -4.47
C SER A 17 -20.15 -26.04 -4.01
N VAL A 18 -20.55 -25.13 -3.12
CA VAL A 18 -19.61 -24.29 -2.39
C VAL A 18 -18.98 -25.15 -1.28
N PRO A 19 -17.64 -25.20 -1.15
CA PRO A 19 -16.99 -26.04 -0.15
C PRO A 19 -17.31 -25.57 1.26
N ARG A 20 -17.27 -26.51 2.23
CA ARG A 20 -17.33 -26.14 3.64
C ARG A 20 -16.07 -25.37 4.03
N MET A 21 -16.24 -24.39 4.91
CA MET A 21 -15.18 -23.48 5.33
C MET A 21 -14.76 -23.75 6.77
N VAL A 22 -13.54 -23.36 7.08
CA VAL A 22 -12.93 -23.43 8.41
C VAL A 22 -12.39 -22.03 8.73
N LYS A 23 -12.74 -21.48 9.88
CA LYS A 23 -12.11 -20.24 10.36
C LYS A 23 -10.73 -20.56 10.90
N ILE A 24 -9.76 -19.76 10.49
CA ILE A 24 -8.39 -19.83 10.98
C ILE A 24 -7.93 -18.46 11.43
N ARG A 25 -6.89 -18.45 12.27
CA ARG A 25 -6.09 -17.28 12.58
C ARG A 25 -4.69 -17.47 12.00
N GLU A 26 -4.25 -16.53 11.20
CA GLU A 26 -2.87 -16.41 10.76
C GLU A 26 -2.08 -15.63 11.82
N VAL A 27 -1.03 -16.27 12.38
CA VAL A 27 -0.20 -15.70 13.45
C VAL A 27 1.05 -15.12 12.81
N PHE A 28 1.15 -13.81 12.83
CA PHE A 28 2.31 -13.08 12.30
C PHE A 28 3.30 -12.75 13.43
N ASP A 29 4.53 -12.39 13.04
CA ASP A 29 5.52 -11.86 13.98
C ASP A 29 5.03 -10.51 14.52
N ASP A 30 4.80 -10.45 15.84
CA ASP A 30 4.34 -9.28 16.57
C ASP A 30 5.49 -8.44 17.17
N THR A 31 6.73 -8.74 16.81
CA THR A 31 7.89 -7.98 17.23
C THR A 31 7.72 -6.51 16.85
N HIS A 32 7.78 -5.62 17.82
CA HIS A 32 7.66 -4.17 17.62
C HIS A 32 8.46 -3.37 18.65
N ILE A 33 8.70 -2.11 18.32
CA ILE A 33 9.30 -1.15 19.25
C ILE A 33 8.19 -0.54 20.11
N PRO A 34 8.22 -0.68 21.44
CA PRO A 34 7.24 -0.06 22.33
C PRO A 34 7.16 1.46 22.13
N VAL A 35 5.95 2.02 22.18
CA VAL A 35 5.70 3.44 21.91
C VAL A 35 6.57 4.38 22.73
N ASN A 36 6.80 4.03 23.99
CA ASN A 36 7.64 4.82 24.91
C ASN A 36 9.13 4.80 24.57
N MET A 37 9.58 3.90 23.65
CA MET A 37 10.97 3.81 23.20
C MET A 37 11.20 4.49 21.84
N ILE A 38 10.12 4.84 21.12
CA ILE A 38 10.19 5.36 19.74
C ILE A 38 11.08 6.64 19.67
N ALA A 39 10.85 7.60 20.55
CA ALA A 39 11.60 8.84 20.55
C ALA A 39 13.09 8.62 20.84
N ASP A 40 13.41 7.73 21.77
CA ASP A 40 14.78 7.38 22.12
C ASP A 40 15.49 6.67 20.95
N MET A 41 14.80 5.78 20.25
CA MET A 41 15.34 5.11 19.06
C MET A 41 15.63 6.09 17.93
N VAL A 42 14.70 7.04 17.64
CA VAL A 42 14.93 8.11 16.66
C VAL A 42 16.14 8.94 17.05
N ASN A 43 16.25 9.36 18.34
CA ASN A 43 17.37 10.12 18.84
C ASN A 43 18.69 9.35 18.76
N ALA A 44 18.69 8.05 19.06
CA ALA A 44 19.88 7.21 18.96
C ALA A 44 20.40 7.13 17.51
N GLU A 45 19.51 6.88 16.55
CA GLU A 45 19.88 6.82 15.14
C GLU A 45 20.37 8.16 14.59
N LEU A 46 19.72 9.27 14.94
CA LEU A 46 20.15 10.62 14.55
C LEU A 46 21.43 11.06 15.25
N SER A 47 21.75 10.53 16.44
CA SER A 47 22.96 10.88 17.18
C SER A 47 24.24 10.26 16.60
N ARG A 48 24.13 9.38 15.60
CA ARG A 48 25.29 8.90 14.86
C ARG A 48 26.04 10.08 14.26
N GLU A 49 27.37 10.15 14.41
CA GLU A 49 28.20 11.27 13.94
C GLU A 49 27.99 11.56 12.44
N ALA A 50 27.82 10.50 11.64
CA ALA A 50 27.57 10.62 10.20
C ALA A 50 26.25 11.34 9.83
N LEU A 51 25.29 11.40 10.76
CA LEU A 51 24.01 12.09 10.62
C LEU A 51 23.98 13.36 11.47
N GLY A 52 23.90 13.20 12.78
CA GLY A 52 23.75 14.31 13.71
C GLY A 52 24.94 15.24 13.80
N GLY A 53 26.13 14.75 13.46
CA GLY A 53 27.33 15.58 13.30
C GLY A 53 27.26 16.58 12.14
N GLN A 54 26.34 16.39 11.19
CA GLN A 54 26.10 17.31 10.07
C GLN A 54 25.17 18.49 10.46
N VAL A 55 24.36 18.35 11.52
CA VAL A 55 23.48 19.41 12.01
C VAL A 55 24.30 20.35 12.87
N LYS A 56 24.45 21.64 12.45
CA LYS A 56 25.21 22.66 13.15
C LYS A 56 24.28 23.72 13.69
N PRO A 57 24.71 24.45 14.76
CA PRO A 57 23.94 25.56 15.30
C PRO A 57 23.61 26.64 14.25
N GLY A 58 22.37 27.12 14.29
CA GLY A 58 21.85 28.13 13.37
C GLY A 58 21.45 27.64 11.99
N MET A 59 21.68 26.35 11.64
CA MET A 59 21.21 25.79 10.37
C MET A 59 19.67 25.68 10.33
N ARG A 60 19.08 26.02 9.20
CA ARG A 60 17.66 25.76 8.91
C ARG A 60 17.51 24.36 8.34
N ILE A 61 16.82 23.49 9.06
CA ILE A 61 16.68 22.08 8.71
C ILE A 61 15.25 21.78 8.29
N ALA A 62 15.08 21.38 7.02
CA ALA A 62 13.81 20.87 6.53
C ALA A 62 13.63 19.38 6.89
N ILE A 63 12.47 19.04 7.46
CA ILE A 63 12.09 17.67 7.80
C ILE A 63 10.94 17.27 6.89
N THR A 64 11.10 16.20 6.11
CA THR A 64 10.05 15.78 5.18
C THR A 64 9.02 14.91 5.87
N CYS A 65 7.73 15.11 5.56
CA CYS A 65 6.65 14.23 6.01
C CYS A 65 5.79 13.80 4.83
N GLY A 66 5.51 12.49 4.75
CA GLY A 66 4.76 11.88 3.67
C GLY A 66 3.24 11.91 3.85
N SER A 67 2.51 11.49 2.82
CA SER A 67 1.04 11.48 2.75
C SER A 67 0.39 10.20 3.26
N ARG A 68 1.15 9.17 3.55
CA ARG A 68 0.64 7.92 4.10
C ARG A 68 0.93 7.86 5.59
N GLY A 69 -0.11 7.56 6.36
CA GLY A 69 0.04 7.32 7.79
C GLY A 69 0.94 6.13 8.06
N MET A 70 1.60 6.16 9.20
CA MET A 70 2.32 5.04 9.79
C MET A 70 2.16 5.09 11.30
N SER A 71 2.40 3.98 11.95
CA SER A 71 2.37 3.89 13.41
C SER A 71 3.34 4.90 14.02
N ASN A 72 2.92 5.57 15.06
CA ASN A 72 3.73 6.54 15.81
C ASN A 72 4.29 7.73 14.97
N ASN A 73 3.66 8.06 13.84
CA ASN A 73 4.12 9.08 12.89
C ASN A 73 4.42 10.42 13.57
N ALA A 74 3.46 10.95 14.35
CA ALA A 74 3.64 12.22 15.05
C ALA A 74 4.73 12.16 16.12
N VAL A 75 4.86 11.03 16.84
CA VAL A 75 5.90 10.82 17.85
C VAL A 75 7.29 10.86 17.23
N MET A 76 7.48 10.17 16.12
CA MET A 76 8.75 10.15 15.38
C MET A 76 9.08 11.53 14.78
N ALA A 77 8.11 12.18 14.14
CA ALA A 77 8.29 13.52 13.59
C ALA A 77 8.69 14.53 14.69
N LYS A 78 8.04 14.46 15.85
CA LYS A 78 8.38 15.29 17.02
C LYS A 78 9.80 15.00 17.53
N ALA A 79 10.19 13.73 17.61
CA ALA A 79 11.54 13.35 18.05
C ALA A 79 12.62 13.90 17.09
N ILE A 80 12.38 13.88 15.76
CA ILE A 80 13.29 14.47 14.78
C ILE A 80 13.38 15.99 14.98
N VAL A 81 12.25 16.67 15.18
CA VAL A 81 12.21 18.11 15.44
C VAL A 81 13.00 18.46 16.72
N ASP A 82 12.79 17.69 17.80
CA ASP A 82 13.45 17.93 19.08
C ASP A 82 14.97 17.67 18.99
N PHE A 83 15.36 16.64 18.24
CA PHE A 83 16.76 16.38 17.95
C PHE A 83 17.42 17.58 17.26
N VAL A 84 16.81 18.12 16.21
CA VAL A 84 17.35 19.30 15.50
C VAL A 84 17.48 20.49 16.43
N LYS A 85 16.46 20.76 17.26
CA LYS A 85 16.52 21.85 18.28
C LYS A 85 17.61 21.60 19.30
N SER A 86 17.88 20.36 19.71
CA SER A 86 18.94 20.04 20.67
C SER A 86 20.34 20.34 20.14
N LYS A 87 20.48 20.58 18.82
CA LYS A 87 21.71 21.02 18.16
C LYS A 87 21.76 22.54 17.94
N ASP A 88 20.87 23.31 18.57
CA ASP A 88 20.70 24.74 18.35
C ASP A 88 20.43 25.11 16.88
N ALA A 89 19.82 24.22 16.11
CA ALA A 89 19.38 24.43 14.73
C ALA A 89 17.87 24.72 14.67
N GLU A 90 17.41 25.26 13.55
CA GLU A 90 16.05 25.73 13.33
C GLU A 90 15.26 24.72 12.43
N PRO A 91 14.47 23.79 13.02
CA PRO A 91 13.68 22.84 12.24
C PRO A 91 12.43 23.49 11.66
N TYR A 92 12.02 23.02 10.49
CA TYR A 92 10.67 23.19 9.94
C TYR A 92 10.25 21.95 9.16
N ILE A 93 8.94 21.69 9.13
CA ILE A 93 8.38 20.55 8.41
C ILE A 93 7.97 20.96 6.99
N VAL A 94 8.23 20.10 6.01
CA VAL A 94 7.79 20.25 4.62
C VAL A 94 6.96 19.03 4.23
N PRO A 95 5.70 19.19 3.76
CA PRO A 95 4.95 18.09 3.18
C PRO A 95 5.63 17.61 1.90
N ALA A 96 6.10 16.37 1.91
CA ALA A 96 6.74 15.71 0.76
C ALA A 96 5.83 14.61 0.24
N MET A 97 4.80 15.00 -0.51
CA MET A 97 3.64 14.16 -0.83
C MET A 97 3.33 14.06 -2.32
N GLY A 98 4.21 14.57 -3.18
CA GLY A 98 3.94 14.58 -4.62
C GLY A 98 2.64 15.32 -4.95
N SER A 99 1.73 14.67 -5.65
CA SER A 99 0.41 15.19 -6.03
C SER A 99 -0.72 14.88 -5.05
N HIS A 100 -0.45 14.25 -3.90
CA HIS A 100 -1.49 13.96 -2.90
C HIS A 100 -2.07 15.24 -2.30
N GLY A 101 -3.18 15.11 -1.56
CA GLY A 101 -3.89 16.26 -1.00
C GLY A 101 -4.53 17.14 -2.07
N GLY A 102 -5.00 16.54 -3.18
CA GLY A 102 -5.57 17.26 -4.32
C GLY A 102 -4.56 18.16 -5.04
N ALA A 103 -3.27 17.91 -4.86
CA ALA A 103 -2.18 18.73 -5.38
C ALA A 103 -2.27 20.21 -4.95
N THR A 104 -2.70 20.44 -3.71
CA THR A 104 -2.81 21.77 -3.10
C THR A 104 -2.01 21.86 -1.80
N ALA A 105 -1.51 23.04 -1.47
CA ALA A 105 -0.78 23.27 -0.23
C ALA A 105 -1.66 23.01 1.01
N GLU A 106 -2.92 23.46 0.94
CA GLU A 106 -3.92 23.28 1.99
C GLU A 106 -4.28 21.79 2.19
N GLY A 107 -4.45 21.06 1.09
CA GLY A 107 -4.77 19.63 1.16
C GLY A 107 -3.61 18.82 1.75
N GLN A 108 -2.36 19.16 1.42
CA GLN A 108 -1.20 18.51 2.03
C GLN A 108 -1.05 18.86 3.53
N LEU A 109 -1.33 20.11 3.90
CA LEU A 109 -1.35 20.52 5.30
C LEU A 109 -2.45 19.80 6.10
N GLN A 110 -3.64 19.62 5.50
CA GLN A 110 -4.74 18.88 6.14
C GLN A 110 -4.34 17.43 6.42
N ILE A 111 -3.67 16.76 5.48
CA ILE A 111 -3.18 15.37 5.69
C ILE A 111 -2.23 15.31 6.89
N LEU A 112 -1.29 16.27 7.05
CA LEU A 112 -0.42 16.30 8.23
C LEU A 112 -1.20 16.50 9.51
N LYS A 113 -2.19 17.39 9.49
CA LYS A 113 -3.06 17.66 10.64
C LYS A 113 -3.86 16.42 11.06
N ASP A 114 -4.34 15.65 10.09
CA ASP A 114 -5.09 14.41 10.35
C ASP A 114 -4.21 13.34 11.04
N TYR A 115 -2.88 13.41 10.85
CA TYR A 115 -1.89 12.57 11.54
C TYR A 115 -1.37 13.17 12.85
N GLY A 116 -1.92 14.31 13.32
CA GLY A 116 -1.48 14.99 14.53
C GLY A 116 -0.17 15.79 14.36
N ILE A 117 0.30 15.98 13.12
CA ILE A 117 1.47 16.79 12.81
C ILE A 117 1.01 18.23 12.56
N THR A 118 1.03 19.05 13.60
CA THR A 118 0.66 20.47 13.56
C THR A 118 1.81 21.32 14.09
N GLU A 119 1.84 22.61 13.75
CA GLU A 119 2.87 23.52 14.27
C GLU A 119 2.91 23.56 15.79
N GLU A 120 1.72 23.52 16.42
CA GLU A 120 1.60 23.49 17.88
C GLU A 120 2.19 22.18 18.47
N ALA A 121 1.80 21.02 17.94
CA ALA A 121 2.28 19.73 18.43
C ALA A 121 3.78 19.54 18.18
N MET A 122 4.26 19.94 17.02
CA MET A 122 5.68 19.83 16.66
C MET A 122 6.55 20.92 17.28
N GLY A 123 5.96 22.09 17.56
CA GLY A 123 6.68 23.26 18.07
C GLY A 123 7.65 23.86 17.05
N CYS A 124 7.39 23.70 15.76
CA CYS A 124 8.13 24.31 14.66
C CYS A 124 7.20 24.66 13.50
N PRO A 125 7.59 25.56 12.57
CA PRO A 125 6.77 25.89 11.41
C PRO A 125 6.55 24.70 10.48
N ILE A 126 5.39 24.67 9.79
CA ILE A 126 5.10 23.77 8.69
C ILE A 126 4.97 24.61 7.41
N LYS A 127 5.92 24.47 6.49
CA LYS A 127 5.95 25.20 5.24
C LYS A 127 5.37 24.37 4.11
N SER A 128 4.09 24.58 3.78
CA SER A 128 3.41 23.89 2.69
C SER A 128 3.29 24.79 1.47
N SER A 129 3.76 24.30 0.31
CA SER A 129 3.63 24.96 -1.00
C SER A 129 3.62 23.91 -2.09
N MET A 130 3.08 24.25 -3.26
CA MET A 130 3.23 23.45 -4.48
C MET A 130 4.29 24.02 -5.43
N ASP A 131 4.92 25.14 -5.07
CA ASP A 131 6.01 25.72 -5.84
C ASP A 131 7.24 24.81 -5.86
N THR A 132 7.87 24.72 -7.02
CA THR A 132 9.05 23.90 -7.22
C THR A 132 10.17 24.66 -7.91
N VAL A 133 11.40 24.27 -7.64
CA VAL A 133 12.60 24.69 -8.35
C VAL A 133 13.23 23.49 -9.05
N GLN A 134 13.90 23.73 -10.17
CA GLN A 134 14.70 22.70 -10.83
C GLN A 134 16.06 22.60 -10.12
N ILE A 135 16.45 21.39 -9.73
CA ILE A 135 17.72 21.12 -9.02
C ILE A 135 18.80 20.50 -9.91
N GLY A 136 18.45 20.10 -11.12
CA GLY A 136 19.37 19.49 -12.07
C GLY A 136 18.66 18.74 -13.17
N LEU A 137 19.43 17.95 -13.89
CA LEU A 137 18.93 16.96 -14.86
C LEU A 137 19.23 15.56 -14.33
N SER A 138 18.34 14.62 -14.59
CA SER A 138 18.55 13.21 -14.24
C SER A 138 19.73 12.62 -15.02
N GLY A 139 20.43 11.65 -14.40
CA GLY A 139 21.74 11.20 -14.88
C GLY A 139 21.72 10.52 -16.25
N VAL A 140 20.75 9.65 -16.51
CA VAL A 140 20.68 8.83 -17.73
C VAL A 140 19.79 9.48 -18.80
N ARG A 141 18.59 9.93 -18.39
CA ARG A 141 17.56 10.41 -19.32
C ARG A 141 17.59 11.93 -19.53
N HIS A 142 18.43 12.63 -18.78
CA HIS A 142 18.58 14.09 -18.83
C HIS A 142 17.25 14.85 -18.69
N GLN A 143 16.32 14.31 -17.90
CA GLN A 143 15.05 14.95 -17.61
C GLN A 143 15.19 15.96 -16.46
N PRO A 144 14.47 17.09 -16.50
CA PRO A 144 14.49 18.05 -15.39
C PRO A 144 13.97 17.41 -14.10
N VAL A 145 14.75 17.55 -13.02
CA VAL A 145 14.39 17.10 -11.67
C VAL A 145 13.96 18.33 -10.86
N PHE A 146 12.77 18.22 -10.25
CA PHE A 146 12.15 19.31 -9.51
C PHE A 146 12.09 19.01 -8.01
N MET A 147 12.15 20.06 -7.19
CA MET A 147 12.10 19.98 -5.74
C MET A 147 11.20 21.07 -5.17
N ASP A 148 10.54 20.78 -4.04
CA ASP A 148 9.82 21.76 -3.23
C ASP A 148 10.69 22.99 -2.94
N LYS A 149 10.14 24.18 -3.19
CA LYS A 149 10.85 25.46 -3.05
C LYS A 149 11.24 25.71 -1.61
N ASN A 150 10.37 25.44 -0.63
CA ASN A 150 10.70 25.67 0.79
C ASN A 150 11.83 24.73 1.25
N ALA A 151 11.83 23.48 0.80
CA ALA A 151 12.91 22.53 1.12
C ALA A 151 14.22 22.92 0.44
N SER A 152 14.20 23.53 -0.75
CA SER A 152 15.40 23.99 -1.45
C SER A 152 16.12 25.16 -0.76
N GLU A 153 15.45 25.85 0.14
CA GLU A 153 16.00 26.96 0.93
C GLU A 153 16.63 26.49 2.25
N ALA A 154 16.60 25.20 2.55
CA ALA A 154 17.19 24.60 3.75
C ALA A 154 18.72 24.53 3.66
N ASP A 155 19.38 24.66 4.79
CA ASP A 155 20.81 24.40 4.93
C ASP A 155 21.10 22.90 5.07
N GLY A 156 20.08 22.10 5.40
CA GLY A 156 20.11 20.65 5.45
C GLY A 156 18.71 20.04 5.44
N ILE A 157 18.58 18.81 4.95
CA ILE A 157 17.31 18.08 4.85
C ILE A 157 17.43 16.75 5.55
N ILE A 158 16.47 16.45 6.43
CA ILE A 158 16.27 15.15 7.04
C ILE A 158 15.01 14.53 6.42
N LEU A 159 15.20 13.42 5.72
CA LEU A 159 14.11 12.66 5.15
C LEU A 159 13.44 11.81 6.23
N PHE A 160 12.12 11.61 6.12
CA PHE A 160 11.38 10.75 7.04
C PHE A 160 10.28 10.02 6.30
N ASN A 161 10.38 8.68 6.21
CA ASN A 161 9.39 7.88 5.51
C ASN A 161 9.40 6.42 5.91
N ARG A 162 8.28 5.73 5.67
CA ARG A 162 8.16 4.28 5.77
C ARG A 162 8.71 3.59 4.52
N ILE A 163 9.47 2.50 4.73
CA ILE A 163 9.88 1.58 3.67
C ILE A 163 8.85 0.44 3.62
N LYS A 164 8.27 0.21 2.45
CA LYS A 164 7.36 -0.90 2.20
C LYS A 164 7.29 -1.28 0.72
N PRO A 165 6.81 -2.49 0.38
CA PRO A 165 6.52 -2.86 -0.99
C PRO A 165 5.53 -1.91 -1.65
N HIS A 166 5.74 -1.62 -2.94
CA HIS A 166 4.80 -0.83 -3.72
C HIS A 166 3.70 -1.71 -4.34
N THR A 167 2.55 -1.12 -4.61
CA THR A 167 1.40 -1.85 -5.19
C THR A 167 1.46 -1.98 -6.72
N SER A 168 2.33 -1.23 -7.41
CA SER A 168 2.25 -1.11 -8.87
C SER A 168 3.57 -1.32 -9.63
N PHE A 169 4.69 -1.44 -8.95
CA PHE A 169 5.99 -1.75 -9.57
C PHE A 169 6.93 -2.43 -8.58
N ARG A 170 7.98 -3.07 -9.12
CA ARG A 170 9.06 -3.72 -8.38
C ARG A 170 10.39 -3.10 -8.75
N GLY A 171 11.32 -3.07 -7.79
CA GLY A 171 12.66 -2.58 -7.97
C GLY A 171 13.46 -2.50 -6.68
N PRO A 172 14.71 -2.04 -6.71
CA PRO A 172 15.50 -1.87 -5.49
C PRO A 172 14.90 -0.80 -4.55
N TYR A 173 14.24 0.22 -5.11
CA TYR A 173 13.56 1.29 -4.36
C TYR A 173 12.10 1.33 -4.77
N GLU A 174 11.19 1.05 -3.83
CA GLU A 174 9.75 1.04 -4.09
C GLU A 174 9.03 2.14 -3.31
N SER A 175 8.91 2.03 -1.99
CA SER A 175 8.48 3.11 -1.10
C SER A 175 9.48 3.27 0.02
N GLY A 176 10.04 4.47 0.17
CA GLY A 176 11.10 4.75 1.12
C GLY A 176 11.67 6.15 0.94
N LEU A 177 12.90 6.35 1.38
CA LEU A 177 13.58 7.66 1.35
C LEU A 177 13.95 8.07 -0.08
N MET A 178 14.36 7.11 -0.94
CA MET A 178 14.66 7.38 -2.34
C MET A 178 13.41 7.92 -3.07
N LYS A 179 12.25 7.29 -2.88
CA LYS A 179 10.98 7.76 -3.45
C LYS A 179 10.51 9.07 -2.81
N MET A 180 10.79 9.29 -1.53
CA MET A 180 10.50 10.56 -0.85
C MET A 180 11.21 11.72 -1.55
N MET A 181 12.45 11.56 -1.96
CA MET A 181 13.17 12.55 -2.77
C MET A 181 12.55 12.70 -4.16
N ALA A 182 12.51 11.62 -4.94
CA ALA A 182 12.13 11.64 -6.36
C ALA A 182 10.69 12.13 -6.60
N ILE A 183 9.72 11.67 -5.81
CA ILE A 183 8.30 11.95 -5.98
C ILE A 183 7.78 12.89 -4.88
N GLY A 184 8.08 12.59 -3.62
CA GLY A 184 7.55 13.34 -2.48
C GLY A 184 7.93 14.82 -2.53
N LEU A 185 9.22 15.12 -2.49
CA LEU A 185 9.78 16.46 -2.61
C LEU A 185 9.62 17.05 -4.03
N GLY A 186 9.48 16.22 -5.06
CA GLY A 186 9.21 16.66 -6.44
C GLY A 186 7.86 17.36 -6.60
N LYS A 187 6.96 17.25 -5.60
CA LYS A 187 5.59 17.78 -5.64
C LYS A 187 4.84 17.25 -6.86
N GLN A 188 3.74 17.91 -7.25
CA GLN A 188 2.98 17.49 -8.43
C GLN A 188 3.86 17.45 -9.69
N LYS A 189 4.67 18.47 -9.92
CA LYS A 189 5.49 18.59 -11.13
C LYS A 189 6.52 17.47 -11.27
N GLY A 190 7.21 17.11 -10.18
CA GLY A 190 8.14 15.98 -10.15
C GLY A 190 7.42 14.62 -10.27
N ALA A 191 6.27 14.46 -9.59
CA ALA A 191 5.47 13.26 -9.70
C ALA A 191 4.97 13.03 -11.14
N GLU A 192 4.45 14.07 -11.81
CA GLU A 192 4.00 13.99 -13.20
C GLU A 192 5.14 13.62 -14.16
N SER A 193 6.33 14.19 -13.99
CA SER A 193 7.49 13.88 -14.84
C SER A 193 7.89 12.40 -14.80
N ILE A 194 7.63 11.73 -13.67
CA ILE A 194 7.87 10.29 -13.50
C ILE A 194 6.67 9.48 -13.98
N HIS A 195 5.45 9.83 -13.57
CA HIS A 195 4.24 9.06 -13.88
C HIS A 195 3.82 9.10 -15.36
N HIS A 196 4.24 10.12 -16.12
CA HIS A 196 4.02 10.16 -17.57
C HIS A 196 4.97 9.25 -18.35
N GLN A 197 5.95 8.63 -17.70
CA GLN A 197 6.82 7.63 -18.31
C GLN A 197 6.20 6.23 -18.24
N SER A 198 6.82 5.28 -18.93
CA SER A 198 6.38 3.90 -18.86
C SER A 198 6.48 3.32 -17.44
N PRO A 199 5.44 2.65 -16.92
CA PRO A 199 5.52 1.97 -15.64
C PRO A 199 6.65 0.93 -15.55
N ALA A 200 7.10 0.38 -16.69
CA ALA A 200 8.20 -0.56 -16.77
C ALA A 200 9.53 -0.03 -16.21
N ILE A 201 9.74 1.30 -16.31
CA ILE A 201 10.98 1.96 -15.87
C ILE A 201 10.80 2.81 -14.61
N MET A 202 9.65 2.69 -13.93
CA MET A 202 9.35 3.50 -12.74
C MET A 202 10.43 3.38 -11.66
N HIS A 203 10.90 2.17 -11.39
CA HIS A 203 11.94 1.91 -10.40
C HIS A 203 13.28 2.57 -10.77
N GLU A 204 13.63 2.57 -12.07
CA GLU A 204 14.85 3.23 -12.57
C GLU A 204 14.75 4.76 -12.43
N LEU A 205 13.56 5.33 -12.73
CA LEU A 205 13.33 6.77 -12.61
C LEU A 205 13.41 7.23 -11.14
N ILE A 206 12.88 6.44 -10.21
CA ILE A 206 12.96 6.76 -8.77
C ILE A 206 14.43 6.80 -8.34
N GLU A 207 15.23 5.82 -8.75
CA GLU A 207 16.66 5.79 -8.45
C GLU A 207 17.39 6.97 -9.09
N GLU A 208 17.18 7.19 -10.38
CA GLU A 208 17.85 8.23 -11.16
C GLU A 208 17.56 9.63 -10.59
N TYR A 209 16.31 9.92 -10.26
CA TYR A 209 15.90 11.20 -9.68
C TYR A 209 16.39 11.33 -8.24
N GLY A 210 16.26 10.28 -7.42
CA GLY A 210 16.75 10.30 -6.05
C GLY A 210 18.27 10.51 -5.96
N ARG A 211 19.05 9.92 -6.86
CA ARG A 211 20.50 10.19 -6.98
C ARG A 211 20.78 11.66 -7.33
N THR A 212 19.98 12.24 -8.23
CA THR A 212 20.09 13.67 -8.56
C THR A 212 19.85 14.57 -7.32
N PHE A 213 18.92 14.18 -6.43
CA PHE A 213 18.76 14.87 -5.14
C PHE A 213 20.02 14.73 -4.26
N ILE A 214 20.54 13.52 -4.10
CA ILE A 214 21.74 13.25 -3.30
C ILE A 214 22.93 14.08 -3.78
N ASP A 215 23.08 14.22 -5.09
CA ASP A 215 24.23 14.91 -5.70
C ASP A 215 24.10 16.46 -5.66
N ASN A 216 22.89 17.01 -5.65
CA ASN A 216 22.67 18.46 -5.83
C ASN A 216 22.00 19.17 -4.65
N VAL A 217 21.56 18.45 -3.62
CA VAL A 217 20.78 18.98 -2.51
C VAL A 217 21.43 18.58 -1.18
N PRO A 218 21.44 19.46 -0.14
CA PRO A 218 22.08 19.16 1.14
C PRO A 218 21.29 18.13 1.96
N ILE A 219 21.16 16.91 1.45
CA ILE A 219 20.53 15.81 2.19
C ILE A 219 21.49 15.37 3.29
N ILE A 220 21.10 15.55 4.55
CA ILE A 220 21.86 15.05 5.73
C ILE A 220 21.71 13.53 5.82
N GLY A 221 20.53 13.02 5.51
CA GLY A 221 20.14 11.63 5.56
C GLY A 221 18.65 11.51 5.87
N GLY A 222 18.25 10.40 6.47
CA GLY A 222 16.84 10.23 6.82
C GLY A 222 16.59 9.13 7.83
N ILE A 223 15.38 9.15 8.41
CA ILE A 223 14.83 8.11 9.25
C ILE A 223 13.91 7.23 8.39
N ALA A 224 14.31 6.00 8.19
CA ALA A 224 13.57 4.94 7.56
C ALA A 224 12.82 4.12 8.60
N VAL A 225 11.56 3.81 8.35
CA VAL A 225 10.69 3.06 9.25
C VAL A 225 10.16 1.81 8.53
N ILE A 226 10.13 0.68 9.22
CA ILE A 226 9.44 -0.54 8.78
C ILE A 226 8.38 -0.86 9.83
N GLU A 227 7.21 -1.27 9.37
CA GLU A 227 6.12 -1.78 10.21
C GLU A 227 6.02 -3.30 10.10
N ASN A 228 5.50 -3.94 11.15
CA ASN A 228 5.15 -5.36 11.16
C ASN A 228 3.77 -5.61 10.53
N ALA A 229 3.32 -6.87 10.58
CA ALA A 229 2.04 -7.30 10.04
C ALA A 229 0.81 -6.72 10.77
N TYR A 230 1.00 -6.12 11.92
CA TYR A 230 -0.03 -5.49 12.75
C TYR A 230 0.01 -3.96 12.67
N ASP A 231 0.68 -3.42 11.63
CA ASP A 231 0.89 -1.96 11.46
C ASP A 231 1.59 -1.30 12.67
N GLU A 232 2.45 -2.04 13.38
CA GLU A 232 3.24 -1.49 14.47
C GLU A 232 4.68 -1.22 14.04
N THR A 233 5.34 -0.26 14.69
CA THR A 233 6.73 0.11 14.36
C THR A 233 7.69 -1.04 14.67
N TYR A 234 8.16 -1.74 13.63
CA TYR A 234 9.12 -2.85 13.73
C TYR A 234 10.57 -2.39 13.80
N LEU A 235 10.94 -1.43 12.95
CA LEU A 235 12.31 -0.93 12.83
C LEU A 235 12.33 0.58 12.59
N ILE A 236 13.26 1.25 13.27
CA ILE A 236 13.65 2.64 12.98
C ILE A 236 15.14 2.63 12.64
N LYS A 237 15.52 3.19 11.48
CA LYS A 237 16.90 3.21 11.01
C LYS A 237 17.28 4.56 10.42
N GLY A 238 18.33 5.16 10.97
CA GLY A 238 18.96 6.34 10.38
C GLY A 238 19.87 5.95 9.20
N LEU A 239 19.71 6.60 8.07
CA LEU A 239 20.51 6.37 6.86
C LEU A 239 21.14 7.66 6.38
N THR A 240 22.47 7.68 6.18
CA THR A 240 23.17 8.72 5.44
C THR A 240 22.78 8.65 3.95
N PRO A 241 23.05 9.68 3.13
CA PRO A 241 22.77 9.65 1.69
C PRO A 241 23.38 8.43 1.00
N GLN A 242 24.60 8.02 1.38
CA GLN A 242 25.24 6.84 0.83
C GLN A 242 24.57 5.53 1.32
N GLU A 243 24.15 5.48 2.60
CA GLU A 243 23.42 4.33 3.15
C GLU A 243 22.01 4.21 2.56
N ILE A 244 21.36 5.31 2.15
CA ILE A 244 20.10 5.23 1.39
C ILE A 244 20.32 4.42 0.10
N ILE A 245 21.44 4.63 -0.59
CA ILE A 245 21.76 3.89 -1.83
C ILE A 245 22.03 2.41 -1.56
N THR A 246 22.72 2.07 -0.47
CA THR A 246 23.21 0.69 -0.25
C THR A 246 22.34 -0.14 0.68
N GLU A 247 21.64 0.48 1.63
CA GLU A 247 20.90 -0.21 2.68
C GLU A 247 19.38 -0.19 2.48
N GLU A 248 18.80 0.87 1.87
CA GLU A 248 17.35 0.91 1.64
C GLU A 248 16.84 -0.29 0.83
N PRO A 249 17.54 -0.79 -0.21
CA PRO A 249 17.13 -2.02 -0.89
C PRO A 249 17.03 -3.23 0.03
N LYS A 250 17.94 -3.37 1.00
CA LYS A 250 17.94 -4.47 1.97
C LYS A 250 16.78 -4.32 2.97
N LEU A 251 16.53 -3.08 3.41
CA LEU A 251 15.40 -2.77 4.29
C LEU A 251 14.06 -3.00 3.57
N LYS A 252 14.00 -2.75 2.26
CA LYS A 252 12.83 -3.09 1.45
C LYS A 252 12.59 -4.61 1.44
N GLU A 253 13.64 -5.42 1.24
CA GLU A 253 13.52 -6.88 1.33
C GLU A 253 13.08 -7.36 2.72
N LEU A 254 13.55 -6.69 3.79
CA LEU A 254 13.08 -6.95 5.14
C LEU A 254 11.59 -6.63 5.28
N SER A 255 11.14 -5.48 4.75
CA SER A 255 9.74 -5.07 4.83
C SER A 255 8.78 -6.05 4.15
N TYR A 256 9.20 -6.76 3.09
CA TYR A 256 8.41 -7.85 2.51
C TYR A 256 8.17 -9.01 3.47
N LYS A 257 9.10 -9.25 4.39
CA LYS A 257 9.03 -10.36 5.35
C LYS A 257 8.22 -9.99 6.59
N THR A 258 8.11 -8.69 6.89
CA THR A 258 7.45 -8.21 8.10
C THR A 258 6.00 -7.83 7.90
N ILE A 259 5.57 -7.48 6.68
CA ILE A 259 4.16 -7.18 6.40
C ILE A 259 3.30 -8.44 6.44
N ALA A 260 2.00 -8.26 6.70
CA ALA A 260 1.03 -9.33 6.61
C ALA A 260 0.95 -9.92 5.19
N HIS A 261 0.73 -11.20 5.08
CA HIS A 261 0.48 -11.92 3.83
C HIS A 261 -0.32 -13.19 4.12
N ILE A 262 -1.12 -13.63 3.17
CA ILE A 262 -1.84 -14.90 3.30
C ILE A 262 -0.82 -16.04 3.35
N LEU A 263 -0.88 -16.88 4.40
CA LEU A 263 0.10 -17.96 4.66
C LEU A 263 -0.10 -19.21 3.77
N PHE A 264 -0.63 -19.02 2.57
CA PHE A 264 -0.77 -20.02 1.52
C PHE A 264 -0.21 -19.47 0.22
N ASP A 265 0.52 -20.29 -0.54
CA ASP A 265 1.11 -19.86 -1.81
C ASP A 265 0.05 -19.68 -2.91
N LYS A 266 -0.93 -20.58 -2.95
CA LYS A 266 -1.97 -20.62 -4.00
C LYS A 266 -3.32 -21.10 -3.50
N CYS A 267 -4.37 -20.66 -4.19
CA CYS A 267 -5.72 -21.19 -4.07
C CYS A 267 -6.43 -21.19 -5.44
N ASP A 268 -7.53 -21.92 -5.56
CA ASP A 268 -8.35 -21.92 -6.77
C ASP A 268 -9.19 -20.63 -6.81
N VAL A 269 -9.81 -20.26 -5.69
CA VAL A 269 -10.65 -19.06 -5.58
C VAL A 269 -10.27 -18.24 -4.36
N LEU A 270 -9.96 -16.95 -4.59
CA LEU A 270 -9.86 -15.92 -3.56
C LEU A 270 -11.16 -15.11 -3.53
N VAL A 271 -11.81 -15.08 -2.39
CA VAL A 271 -13.00 -14.26 -2.14
C VAL A 271 -12.61 -13.08 -1.24
N VAL A 272 -12.87 -11.86 -1.70
CA VAL A 272 -12.66 -10.63 -0.95
C VAL A 272 -14.04 -10.02 -0.65
N ASP A 273 -14.41 -9.97 0.60
CA ASP A 273 -15.74 -9.48 0.97
C ASP A 273 -15.93 -8.02 0.57
N LYS A 274 -14.92 -7.18 0.86
CA LYS A 274 -14.99 -5.75 0.52
C LYS A 274 -13.67 -5.20 -0.01
N ILE A 275 -13.77 -4.32 -0.99
CA ILE A 275 -12.67 -3.47 -1.42
C ILE A 275 -12.99 -2.00 -1.14
N GLY A 276 -11.96 -1.15 -1.09
CA GLY A 276 -12.15 0.29 -0.89
C GLY A 276 -10.85 1.07 -0.91
N LYS A 277 -10.95 2.35 -1.24
CA LYS A 277 -9.81 3.28 -1.22
C LYS A 277 -9.22 3.49 0.17
N ASN A 278 -10.01 3.28 1.20
CA ASN A 278 -9.58 3.29 2.61
C ASN A 278 -8.73 2.06 2.97
N ILE A 279 -8.90 0.95 2.24
CA ILE A 279 -8.12 -0.28 2.41
C ILE A 279 -6.80 -0.18 1.63
N SER A 280 -6.88 0.11 0.33
CA SER A 280 -5.71 0.27 -0.53
C SER A 280 -5.99 1.28 -1.65
N GLY A 281 -4.95 1.94 -2.15
CA GLY A 281 -5.06 2.90 -3.26
C GLY A 281 -5.74 2.31 -4.51
N ASP A 282 -5.57 1.03 -4.76
CA ASP A 282 -6.16 0.30 -5.89
C ASP A 282 -7.39 -0.54 -5.49
N GLY A 283 -8.01 -0.23 -4.34
CA GLY A 283 -9.18 -0.89 -3.79
C GLY A 283 -8.87 -2.07 -2.90
N MET A 284 -7.88 -2.88 -3.26
CA MET A 284 -7.29 -3.98 -2.48
C MET A 284 -5.77 -3.99 -2.67
N ASP A 285 -5.03 -4.46 -1.65
CA ASP A 285 -3.56 -4.55 -1.75
C ASP A 285 -3.15 -5.76 -2.59
N PRO A 286 -2.44 -5.55 -3.73
CA PRO A 286 -1.98 -6.63 -4.57
C PRO A 286 -0.88 -7.49 -3.92
N ASN A 287 -0.16 -6.97 -2.92
CA ASN A 287 0.81 -7.75 -2.16
C ASN A 287 0.14 -8.86 -1.32
N ILE A 288 -1.16 -8.73 -1.05
CA ILE A 288 -1.99 -9.73 -0.39
C ILE A 288 -2.75 -10.56 -1.43
N SER A 289 -3.54 -9.88 -2.26
CA SER A 289 -4.47 -10.53 -3.21
C SER A 289 -3.80 -11.18 -4.43
N GLY A 290 -2.54 -10.84 -4.72
CA GLY A 290 -1.86 -11.26 -5.96
C GLY A 290 -2.38 -10.57 -7.23
N ARG A 291 -3.36 -9.67 -7.09
CA ARG A 291 -4.04 -9.00 -8.22
C ARG A 291 -3.40 -7.65 -8.53
N PHE A 292 -2.30 -7.69 -9.26
CA PHE A 292 -1.56 -6.49 -9.65
C PHE A 292 -2.18 -5.75 -10.82
N VAL A 293 -2.13 -4.43 -10.76
CA VAL A 293 -2.54 -3.53 -11.85
C VAL A 293 -1.72 -3.81 -13.12
N LEU A 294 -0.44 -4.13 -12.95
CA LEU A 294 0.52 -4.39 -14.03
C LEU A 294 1.23 -5.73 -13.78
N PRO A 295 0.55 -6.87 -13.97
CA PRO A 295 1.10 -8.20 -13.65
C PRO A 295 2.35 -8.55 -14.47
N GLN A 296 2.59 -7.88 -15.61
CA GLN A 296 3.80 -8.05 -16.40
C GLN A 296 5.05 -7.42 -15.75
N TYR A 297 4.88 -6.54 -14.76
CA TYR A 297 5.99 -5.84 -14.06
C TYR A 297 6.00 -6.09 -12.55
N CYS A 298 4.99 -6.77 -12.03
CA CYS A 298 4.82 -6.99 -10.59
C CYS A 298 4.41 -8.43 -10.32
N SER A 299 4.88 -8.95 -9.19
CA SER A 299 4.47 -10.27 -8.69
C SER A 299 4.47 -10.25 -7.15
N GLY A 300 3.81 -11.21 -6.55
CA GLY A 300 3.67 -11.37 -5.09
C GLY A 300 2.22 -11.62 -4.70
N GLY A 301 1.94 -11.70 -3.40
CA GLY A 301 0.64 -12.09 -2.88
C GLY A 301 0.27 -13.52 -3.21
N ILE A 302 -0.95 -13.93 -2.85
CA ILE A 302 -1.44 -15.27 -3.14
C ILE A 302 -1.68 -15.47 -4.64
N GLN A 303 -1.36 -16.64 -5.16
CA GLN A 303 -1.70 -17.04 -6.53
C GLN A 303 -3.10 -17.64 -6.52
N ALA A 304 -4.10 -16.84 -6.90
CA ALA A 304 -5.48 -17.29 -7.05
C ALA A 304 -5.85 -17.42 -8.52
N GLU A 305 -6.44 -18.57 -8.92
CA GLU A 305 -6.88 -18.73 -10.30
C GLU A 305 -8.04 -17.78 -10.62
N LYS A 306 -9.02 -17.68 -9.70
CA LYS A 306 -10.12 -16.71 -9.79
C LYS A 306 -10.18 -15.84 -8.53
N CYS A 307 -10.63 -14.61 -8.72
CA CYS A 307 -10.92 -13.66 -7.64
C CYS A 307 -12.39 -13.24 -7.71
N VAL A 308 -13.04 -13.24 -6.57
CA VAL A 308 -14.40 -12.75 -6.39
C VAL A 308 -14.37 -11.55 -5.46
N ILE A 309 -15.03 -10.46 -5.83
CA ILE A 309 -15.23 -9.29 -4.96
C ILE A 309 -16.72 -9.15 -4.70
N LEU A 310 -17.13 -9.22 -3.42
CA LEU A 310 -18.54 -9.25 -3.06
C LEU A 310 -19.14 -7.85 -2.90
N ASP A 311 -18.37 -6.87 -2.37
CA ASP A 311 -18.89 -5.52 -2.11
C ASP A 311 -17.77 -4.47 -2.04
N ILE A 312 -18.18 -3.20 -1.84
CA ILE A 312 -17.31 -2.06 -1.53
C ILE A 312 -17.59 -1.55 -0.12
N THR A 313 -16.58 -0.94 0.51
CA THR A 313 -16.74 -0.28 1.82
C THR A 313 -17.61 0.98 1.71
N ASP A 314 -18.23 1.40 2.81
CA ASP A 314 -19.01 2.65 2.87
C ASP A 314 -18.09 3.88 2.75
N GLU A 315 -16.91 3.80 3.34
CA GLU A 315 -15.88 4.84 3.37
C GLU A 315 -15.34 5.19 1.99
N THR A 316 -15.50 4.29 1.02
CA THR A 316 -15.10 4.60 -0.37
C THR A 316 -16.12 5.47 -1.11
N HIS A 317 -17.30 5.74 -0.51
CA HIS A 317 -18.36 6.60 -1.05
C HIS A 317 -18.84 6.23 -2.46
N GLY A 318 -18.75 4.94 -2.81
CA GLY A 318 -19.12 4.42 -4.12
C GLY A 318 -17.98 4.39 -5.14
N ASN A 319 -16.74 4.70 -4.74
CA ASN A 319 -15.58 4.51 -5.62
C ASN A 319 -15.18 3.02 -5.63
N ALA A 320 -15.45 2.33 -6.72
CA ALA A 320 -15.17 0.92 -6.93
C ALA A 320 -13.87 0.66 -7.72
N GLN A 321 -12.87 1.55 -7.62
CA GLN A 321 -11.55 1.29 -8.21
C GLN A 321 -11.01 -0.04 -7.70
N GLY A 322 -10.49 -0.86 -8.61
CA GLY A 322 -9.96 -2.18 -8.33
C GLY A 322 -10.94 -3.32 -8.60
N VAL A 323 -12.24 -3.04 -8.76
CA VAL A 323 -13.23 -4.10 -9.08
C VAL A 323 -12.84 -4.88 -10.34
N GLY A 324 -12.21 -4.23 -11.32
CA GLY A 324 -11.77 -4.84 -12.57
C GLY A 324 -10.59 -5.80 -12.44
N LEU A 325 -10.04 -5.99 -11.25
CA LEU A 325 -9.00 -6.99 -10.95
C LEU A 325 -9.59 -8.36 -10.61
N ALA A 326 -10.91 -8.45 -10.40
CA ALA A 326 -11.61 -9.71 -10.19
C ALA A 326 -12.20 -10.27 -11.49
N GLU A 327 -12.53 -11.55 -11.49
CA GLU A 327 -13.29 -12.22 -12.56
C GLU A 327 -14.80 -12.15 -12.32
N VAL A 328 -15.22 -12.13 -11.04
CA VAL A 328 -16.64 -12.18 -10.66
C VAL A 328 -16.93 -11.13 -9.58
N THR A 329 -18.12 -10.55 -9.65
CA THR A 329 -18.65 -9.65 -8.63
C THR A 329 -20.15 -9.81 -8.46
N THR A 330 -20.76 -9.07 -7.54
CA THR A 330 -22.19 -9.15 -7.23
C THR A 330 -22.97 -7.95 -7.77
N ARG A 331 -24.26 -8.15 -7.96
CA ARG A 331 -25.22 -7.08 -8.26
C ARG A 331 -25.23 -6.00 -7.17
N ARG A 332 -25.05 -6.39 -5.91
CA ARG A 332 -24.94 -5.49 -4.76
C ARG A 332 -23.80 -4.49 -4.95
N LEU A 333 -22.60 -4.95 -5.27
CA LEU A 333 -21.45 -4.06 -5.51
C LEU A 333 -21.73 -3.08 -6.65
N VAL A 334 -22.24 -3.58 -7.79
CA VAL A 334 -22.48 -2.74 -8.96
C VAL A 334 -23.56 -1.68 -8.68
N ASN A 335 -24.59 -2.01 -7.91
CA ASN A 335 -25.62 -1.05 -7.52
C ASN A 335 -25.09 0.05 -6.56
N ARG A 336 -24.04 -0.24 -5.79
CA ARG A 336 -23.37 0.72 -4.90
C ARG A 336 -22.30 1.56 -5.59
N MET A 337 -21.80 1.10 -6.74
CA MET A 337 -20.79 1.81 -7.52
C MET A 337 -21.35 3.12 -8.08
N LYS A 338 -20.62 4.21 -7.88
CA LYS A 338 -20.89 5.53 -8.47
C LYS A 338 -19.85 5.84 -9.53
N LEU A 339 -20.29 6.01 -10.77
CA LEU A 339 -19.38 6.24 -11.91
C LEU A 339 -18.65 7.57 -11.77
N GLU A 340 -19.32 8.60 -11.27
CA GLU A 340 -18.78 9.93 -11.01
C GLU A 340 -17.67 9.93 -9.93
N MET A 341 -17.64 8.92 -9.05
CA MET A 341 -16.58 8.73 -8.05
C MET A 341 -15.45 7.82 -8.56
N THR A 342 -15.80 6.85 -9.42
CA THR A 342 -14.89 5.79 -9.87
C THR A 342 -14.09 6.21 -11.10
N TYR A 343 -14.73 6.73 -12.15
CA TYR A 343 -14.10 6.99 -13.43
C TYR A 343 -13.02 8.07 -13.43
N PRO A 344 -13.19 9.21 -12.70
CA PRO A 344 -12.13 10.20 -12.61
C PRO A 344 -10.80 9.63 -12.10
N THR A 345 -10.88 8.67 -11.18
CA THR A 345 -9.67 8.00 -10.65
C THR A 345 -8.96 7.20 -11.76
N GLY A 346 -9.72 6.49 -12.62
CA GLY A 346 -9.17 5.75 -13.75
C GLY A 346 -8.50 6.64 -14.78
N VAL A 347 -9.07 7.80 -15.04
CA VAL A 347 -8.47 8.79 -15.96
C VAL A 347 -7.17 9.36 -15.39
N THR A 348 -7.16 9.66 -14.07
CA THR A 348 -5.98 10.23 -13.40
C THR A 348 -4.82 9.24 -13.32
N ASN A 349 -5.08 7.96 -13.01
CA ASN A 349 -4.04 6.94 -12.91
C ASN A 349 -3.73 6.22 -14.23
N THR A 350 -4.51 6.48 -15.29
CA THR A 350 -4.42 5.89 -16.63
C THR A 350 -4.72 4.39 -16.72
N PHE A 351 -5.07 3.72 -15.61
CA PHE A 351 -5.33 2.27 -15.55
C PHE A 351 -6.82 1.94 -15.66
N LEU A 352 -7.39 2.15 -16.85
CA LEU A 352 -8.84 2.00 -17.08
C LEU A 352 -9.37 0.58 -16.80
N HIS A 353 -8.53 -0.45 -16.86
CA HIS A 353 -8.93 -1.82 -16.57
C HIS A 353 -9.34 -2.05 -15.12
N LEU A 354 -8.87 -1.22 -14.18
CA LEU A 354 -9.30 -1.24 -12.78
C LEU A 354 -10.81 -0.95 -12.59
N MET A 355 -11.43 -0.29 -13.58
CA MET A 355 -12.83 0.12 -13.58
C MET A 355 -13.71 -0.79 -14.44
N LYS A 356 -13.14 -1.85 -15.07
CA LYS A 356 -13.94 -2.84 -15.79
C LYS A 356 -14.85 -3.55 -14.81
N ILE A 357 -16.09 -3.79 -15.22
CA ILE A 357 -17.03 -4.54 -14.40
C ILE A 357 -16.85 -6.03 -14.72
N PRO A 358 -16.53 -6.87 -13.73
CA PRO A 358 -16.46 -8.34 -13.87
C PRO A 358 -17.81 -8.96 -14.23
N MET A 359 -17.86 -10.27 -14.37
CA MET A 359 -19.15 -10.97 -14.49
C MET A 359 -19.98 -10.73 -13.21
N ILE A 360 -21.22 -10.24 -13.41
CA ILE A 360 -22.13 -9.85 -12.33
C ILE A 360 -23.07 -11.02 -12.03
N MET A 361 -23.04 -11.47 -10.76
CA MET A 361 -24.01 -12.45 -10.26
C MET A 361 -24.99 -11.77 -9.32
N ASP A 362 -26.19 -12.35 -9.17
CA ASP A 362 -27.26 -11.71 -8.43
C ASP A 362 -27.04 -11.74 -6.91
N ASN A 363 -26.29 -12.74 -6.42
CA ASN A 363 -25.96 -12.91 -4.99
C ASN A 363 -24.58 -13.54 -4.78
N ASP A 364 -24.14 -13.60 -3.52
CA ASP A 364 -22.83 -14.10 -3.13
C ASP A 364 -22.66 -15.60 -3.47
N ARG A 365 -23.68 -16.41 -3.22
CA ARG A 365 -23.64 -17.85 -3.53
C ARG A 365 -23.38 -18.11 -5.00
N GLU A 366 -24.10 -17.45 -5.90
CA GLU A 366 -23.93 -17.58 -7.33
C GLU A 366 -22.55 -17.07 -7.78
N ALA A 367 -22.04 -15.99 -7.18
CA ALA A 367 -20.71 -15.48 -7.47
C ALA A 367 -19.61 -16.50 -7.12
N LEU A 368 -19.73 -17.17 -5.97
CA LEU A 368 -18.80 -18.23 -5.58
C LEU A 368 -18.95 -19.46 -6.49
N GLN A 369 -20.17 -19.90 -6.80
CA GLN A 369 -20.43 -21.03 -7.69
C GLN A 369 -19.86 -20.81 -9.08
N LEU A 370 -20.00 -19.60 -9.64
CA LEU A 370 -19.43 -19.26 -10.94
C LEU A 370 -17.90 -19.32 -10.92
N ALA A 371 -17.28 -18.73 -9.90
CA ALA A 371 -15.83 -18.76 -9.79
C ALA A 371 -15.29 -20.19 -9.67
N LEU A 372 -15.88 -21.01 -8.80
CA LEU A 372 -15.52 -22.42 -8.61
C LEU A 372 -15.71 -23.26 -9.89
N CYS A 373 -16.80 -23.02 -10.63
CA CYS A 373 -17.06 -23.69 -11.91
C CYS A 373 -15.98 -23.39 -12.98
N CYS A 374 -15.34 -22.24 -12.86
CA CYS A 374 -14.42 -21.71 -13.86
C CYS A 374 -12.94 -21.87 -13.49
N CYS A 375 -12.58 -22.84 -12.66
CA CYS A 375 -11.19 -23.14 -12.27
C CYS A 375 -10.70 -24.44 -12.96
N PRO A 376 -10.32 -24.41 -14.23
CA PRO A 376 -9.83 -25.60 -14.93
C PRO A 376 -8.46 -26.10 -14.43
N GLU A 377 -7.68 -25.24 -13.74
CA GLU A 377 -6.37 -25.60 -13.19
C GLU A 377 -6.45 -26.16 -11.76
N ALA A 378 -7.68 -26.28 -11.18
CA ALA A 378 -7.85 -26.85 -9.86
C ALA A 378 -7.37 -28.32 -9.83
N GLU A 379 -6.53 -28.65 -8.84
CA GLU A 379 -5.94 -30.00 -8.68
C GLU A 379 -7.01 -31.06 -8.39
N ASP A 380 -8.06 -30.70 -7.66
CA ASP A 380 -9.19 -31.56 -7.32
C ASP A 380 -10.50 -30.77 -7.34
N GLN A 381 -11.31 -31.01 -8.38
CA GLN A 381 -12.61 -30.33 -8.54
C GLN A 381 -13.64 -30.72 -7.46
N ASN A 382 -13.41 -31.79 -6.71
CA ASN A 382 -14.28 -32.20 -5.59
C ASN A 382 -13.80 -31.62 -4.24
N ASN A 383 -12.60 -31.06 -4.18
CA ASN A 383 -11.98 -30.52 -2.97
C ASN A 383 -11.27 -29.21 -3.24
N MET A 384 -12.02 -28.25 -3.76
CA MET A 384 -11.54 -26.93 -4.20
C MET A 384 -10.88 -26.16 -3.06
N LYS A 385 -9.77 -25.49 -3.37
CA LYS A 385 -9.01 -24.63 -2.46
C LYS A 385 -9.54 -23.20 -2.55
N MET A 386 -10.40 -22.82 -1.62
CA MET A 386 -10.98 -21.48 -1.54
C MET A 386 -10.51 -20.76 -0.26
N ILE A 387 -10.17 -19.49 -0.42
CA ILE A 387 -9.86 -18.59 0.70
C ILE A 387 -10.82 -17.41 0.64
N ARG A 388 -11.38 -17.04 1.79
CA ARG A 388 -12.23 -15.86 1.95
C ARG A 388 -11.63 -14.95 3.00
N ILE A 389 -11.45 -13.68 2.62
CA ILE A 389 -10.91 -12.62 3.48
C ILE A 389 -11.93 -11.48 3.60
N PRO A 390 -12.03 -10.81 4.77
CA PRO A 390 -12.86 -9.61 4.92
C PRO A 390 -12.46 -8.51 3.93
N ASP A 391 -11.17 -8.24 3.89
CA ASP A 391 -10.48 -7.34 2.96
C ASP A 391 -8.95 -7.56 3.06
N THR A 392 -8.17 -6.83 2.29
CA THR A 392 -6.71 -7.00 2.26
C THR A 392 -5.95 -6.30 3.39
N ALA A 393 -6.62 -5.54 4.27
CA ALA A 393 -6.02 -4.97 5.47
C ALA A 393 -6.27 -5.84 6.71
N HIS A 394 -7.25 -6.76 6.66
CA HIS A 394 -7.69 -7.56 7.80
C HIS A 394 -7.61 -9.04 7.46
N ILE A 395 -6.39 -9.61 7.49
CA ILE A 395 -6.13 -11.02 7.11
C ILE A 395 -5.67 -11.89 8.28
N GLU A 396 -5.65 -11.40 9.51
CA GLU A 396 -5.34 -12.22 10.68
C GLU A 396 -6.38 -13.33 10.88
N TYR A 397 -7.66 -13.02 10.65
CA TYR A 397 -8.79 -13.96 10.78
C TYR A 397 -9.45 -14.15 9.42
N ILE A 398 -9.23 -15.31 8.82
CA ILE A 398 -9.74 -15.63 7.48
C ILE A 398 -10.49 -16.96 7.49
N GLU A 399 -11.15 -17.29 6.39
CA GLU A 399 -11.82 -18.56 6.18
C GLU A 399 -11.15 -19.32 5.04
N ILE A 400 -10.86 -20.58 5.25
CA ILE A 400 -10.31 -21.48 4.22
C ILE A 400 -11.25 -22.67 3.99
N SER A 401 -11.28 -23.20 2.77
CA SER A 401 -12.03 -24.44 2.48
C SER A 401 -11.34 -25.66 3.09
N GLU A 402 -12.10 -26.75 3.24
CA GLU A 402 -11.56 -28.04 3.70
C GLU A 402 -10.39 -28.52 2.82
N GLY A 403 -10.33 -28.14 1.54
CA GLY A 403 -9.24 -28.45 0.63
C GLY A 403 -7.88 -27.90 1.06
N LEU A 404 -7.89 -26.81 1.83
CA LEU A 404 -6.66 -26.20 2.40
C LEU A 404 -6.33 -26.69 3.82
N LEU A 405 -7.24 -27.39 4.48
CA LEU A 405 -7.07 -27.81 5.86
C LEU A 405 -5.82 -28.69 6.11
N PRO A 406 -5.39 -29.58 5.20
CA PRO A 406 -4.13 -30.29 5.37
C PRO A 406 -2.92 -29.36 5.45
N LEU A 407 -2.84 -28.38 4.56
CA LEU A 407 -1.75 -27.39 4.56
C LEU A 407 -1.79 -26.49 5.80
N ALA A 408 -3.00 -26.10 6.24
CA ALA A 408 -3.16 -25.32 7.48
C ALA A 408 -2.64 -26.07 8.71
N LYS A 409 -2.86 -27.38 8.80
CA LYS A 409 -2.38 -28.22 9.92
C LYS A 409 -0.86 -28.38 9.95
N GLU A 410 -0.19 -28.27 8.81
CA GLU A 410 1.25 -28.37 8.69
C GLU A 410 1.97 -27.05 9.00
N ASN A 411 1.27 -25.91 8.92
CA ASN A 411 1.85 -24.60 9.15
C ASN A 411 1.73 -24.20 10.64
N PRO A 412 2.84 -24.07 11.38
CA PRO A 412 2.81 -23.73 12.81
C PRO A 412 2.29 -22.32 13.11
N ASN A 413 2.20 -21.46 12.09
CA ASN A 413 1.71 -20.09 12.21
C ASN A 413 0.20 -20.00 11.86
N ILE A 414 -0.52 -21.13 11.76
CA ILE A 414 -1.96 -21.17 11.53
C ILE A 414 -2.66 -21.86 12.70
N GLU A 415 -3.57 -21.12 13.34
CA GLU A 415 -4.46 -21.65 14.38
C GLU A 415 -5.84 -21.96 13.76
N ILE A 416 -6.28 -23.23 13.89
CA ILE A 416 -7.61 -23.66 13.42
C ILE A 416 -8.61 -23.34 14.52
N LEU A 417 -9.62 -22.53 14.19
CA LEU A 417 -10.56 -21.99 15.16
C LEU A 417 -11.91 -22.74 15.18
N THR A 418 -12.31 -23.37 14.07
CA THR A 418 -13.58 -24.07 13.97
C THR A 418 -13.45 -25.42 13.28
N GLU A 419 -14.41 -26.31 13.51
CA GLU A 419 -14.69 -27.43 12.63
C GLU A 419 -15.26 -26.92 11.29
N PRO A 420 -15.18 -27.70 10.20
CA PRO A 420 -15.75 -27.32 8.91
C PRO A 420 -17.25 -27.05 8.99
N TYR A 421 -17.71 -25.95 8.40
CA TYR A 421 -19.11 -25.54 8.37
C TYR A 421 -19.52 -25.01 7.00
N ASP A 422 -20.81 -25.10 6.68
CA ASP A 422 -21.39 -24.50 5.49
C ASP A 422 -21.49 -22.99 5.65
N LEU A 423 -21.14 -22.23 4.59
CA LEU A 423 -21.28 -20.78 4.63
C LEU A 423 -22.75 -20.37 4.92
N PRO A 424 -22.98 -19.41 5.83
CA PRO A 424 -24.32 -19.05 6.32
C PRO A 424 -25.05 -18.11 5.35
N PHE A 425 -25.31 -18.57 4.14
CA PHE A 425 -26.08 -17.80 3.17
C PHE A 425 -27.52 -17.58 3.67
N ASP A 426 -28.01 -16.35 3.52
CA ASP A 426 -29.39 -16.01 3.76
C ASP A 426 -30.33 -16.65 2.69
N GLU A 427 -31.64 -16.39 2.81
CA GLU A 427 -32.65 -16.88 1.86
C GLU A 427 -32.45 -16.38 0.43
N ASN A 428 -31.77 -15.25 0.24
CA ASN A 428 -31.44 -14.64 -1.04
C ASN A 428 -30.06 -15.06 -1.57
N GLY A 429 -29.31 -15.87 -0.84
CA GLY A 429 -27.98 -16.34 -1.19
C GLY A 429 -26.85 -15.39 -0.85
N ASN A 430 -27.06 -14.41 0.05
CA ASN A 430 -26.02 -13.48 0.49
C ASN A 430 -25.40 -13.89 1.83
N LEU A 431 -24.14 -13.48 2.05
CA LEU A 431 -23.38 -13.72 3.28
C LEU A 431 -23.52 -12.59 4.28
N PHE A 432 -23.88 -11.36 3.83
CA PHE A 432 -24.08 -10.17 4.66
C PHE A 432 -24.92 -9.10 3.93
#